data_62fb55cb1306ae85ec2dc99651c9a137
#
_entry.id   62fb55cb1306ae85ec2dc99651c9a137
#
_cell.length_a   1.000
_cell.length_b   1.000
_cell.length_c   1.000
_cell.angle_alpha   90.00
_cell.angle_beta   90.00
_cell.angle_gamma   90.00
#
_symmetry.space_group_name_H-M   'P 1'
#
loop_
_entity.id
_entity.type
_entity.pdbx_description
1 polymer ?
#
loop_
_entity_poly.entity_id
_entity_poly.type
_entity_poly.pdbx_seq_one_letter_code
_entity_poly.pdbx_strand_id
1 'polypeptide(L)'
;MKVFEPMQASISISAEPQQRYVLRLADTCLILAQRLGEWCGHAPALEEDIAMTNIALDLIGQSRLLYTLAGKMNKPTEYSEDQLAFLRDEHDYLNFTLVELPNGIRKGLTNNFAFSILRVFVVASFLKPLWQRLQTSNNPDLAAVAGKALKESRYHQQHASDWVVRLGDGTDESKQRMQDALNQLLPYTTEMLTNDAVDDAAHDSGLGPRFGDVKTECLADVNAVLTAATLQTPKATAFVSTGKTGRHSEHMGLLLTDMQYLQRSFPGGVW
;
A
#
# COMPACT_ATOMS: atom_id res chain seq x y z
N MET A 1 32.07 27.81 -11.42
CA MET A 1 30.97 27.27 -12.27
C MET A 1 30.68 25.87 -11.74
N LYS A 2 29.61 25.66 -10.96
CA LYS A 2 29.23 24.31 -10.53
C LYS A 2 28.78 23.57 -11.79
N VAL A 3 29.48 22.52 -12.17
CA VAL A 3 29.03 21.60 -13.20
C VAL A 3 27.74 21.00 -12.68
N PHE A 4 26.62 21.19 -13.38
CA PHE A 4 25.37 20.50 -13.08
C PHE A 4 25.63 19.01 -13.36
N GLU A 5 25.70 18.23 -12.30
CA GLU A 5 25.69 16.79 -12.46
C GLU A 5 24.34 16.40 -13.11
N PRO A 6 24.34 15.50 -14.09
CA PRO A 6 23.10 15.07 -14.71
C PRO A 6 22.23 14.36 -13.67
N MET A 7 20.91 14.55 -13.75
CA MET A 7 19.94 13.80 -12.92
C MET A 7 20.28 12.29 -12.99
N GLN A 8 20.16 11.60 -11.87
CA GLN A 8 20.40 10.16 -11.83
C GLN A 8 19.44 9.42 -12.75
N ALA A 9 20.00 8.53 -13.57
CA ALA A 9 19.22 7.75 -14.55
C ALA A 9 18.25 6.79 -13.84
N SER A 10 17.10 6.54 -14.48
CA SER A 10 16.17 5.50 -14.05
C SER A 10 16.81 4.12 -14.09
N ILE A 11 16.38 3.25 -13.19
CA ILE A 11 16.71 1.84 -13.18
C ILE A 11 15.53 1.01 -13.68
N SER A 12 15.79 -0.16 -14.24
CA SER A 12 14.75 -1.11 -14.66
C SER A 12 14.75 -2.34 -13.75
N ILE A 13 13.57 -2.82 -13.39
CA ILE A 13 13.42 -4.05 -12.63
C ILE A 13 13.40 -5.27 -13.54
N SER A 14 13.77 -6.43 -12.99
CA SER A 14 13.69 -7.68 -13.72
C SER A 14 12.25 -8.14 -13.94
N ALA A 15 12.04 -8.99 -14.94
CA ALA A 15 10.74 -9.61 -15.20
C ALA A 15 10.47 -10.84 -14.30
N GLU A 16 11.42 -11.24 -13.43
CA GLU A 16 11.31 -12.41 -12.57
C GLU A 16 10.09 -12.35 -11.65
N PRO A 17 9.15 -13.31 -11.75
CA PRO A 17 7.90 -13.25 -11.01
C PRO A 17 8.08 -13.18 -9.49
N GLN A 18 9.05 -13.88 -8.93
CA GLN A 18 9.29 -13.90 -7.49
C GLN A 18 9.73 -12.51 -6.99
N GLN A 19 10.61 -11.82 -7.72
CA GLN A 19 11.00 -10.45 -7.40
C GLN A 19 9.79 -9.50 -7.51
N ARG A 20 9.00 -9.63 -8.57
CA ARG A 20 7.79 -8.81 -8.77
C ARG A 20 6.77 -9.02 -7.66
N TYR A 21 6.62 -10.24 -7.16
CA TYR A 21 5.75 -10.52 -6.01
C TYR A 21 6.19 -9.75 -4.74
N VAL A 22 7.49 -9.76 -4.43
CA VAL A 22 8.03 -8.99 -3.29
C VAL A 22 7.90 -7.49 -3.51
N LEU A 23 8.14 -7.00 -4.75
CA LEU A 23 7.97 -5.59 -5.10
C LEU A 23 6.53 -5.12 -4.97
N ARG A 24 5.53 -5.93 -5.32
CA ARG A 24 4.11 -5.60 -5.09
C ARG A 24 3.83 -5.26 -3.63
N LEU A 25 4.37 -6.03 -2.71
CA LEU A 25 4.22 -5.79 -1.27
C LEU A 25 5.00 -4.54 -0.83
N ALA A 26 6.25 -4.40 -1.29
CA ALA A 26 7.10 -3.26 -0.96
C ALA A 26 6.49 -1.94 -1.45
N ASP A 27 6.06 -1.90 -2.70
CA ASP A 27 5.45 -0.72 -3.32
C ASP A 27 4.13 -0.36 -2.66
N THR A 28 3.29 -1.35 -2.35
CA THR A 28 2.02 -1.13 -1.65
C THR A 28 2.25 -0.49 -0.28
N CYS A 29 3.22 -0.98 0.48
CA CYS A 29 3.58 -0.39 1.77
C CYS A 29 4.15 1.02 1.61
N LEU A 30 5.09 1.25 0.68
CA LEU A 30 5.71 2.57 0.46
C LEU A 30 4.67 3.61 0.04
N ILE A 31 3.88 3.31 -0.98
CA ILE A 31 2.92 4.27 -1.55
C ILE A 31 1.80 4.59 -0.55
N LEU A 32 1.32 3.60 0.22
CA LEU A 32 0.39 3.88 1.31
C LEU A 32 1.02 4.77 2.38
N ALA A 33 2.27 4.50 2.76
CA ALA A 33 2.99 5.31 3.74
C ALA A 33 3.14 6.77 3.29
N GLN A 34 3.46 7.01 2.02
CA GLN A 34 3.53 8.38 1.45
C GLN A 34 2.17 9.09 1.58
N ARG A 35 1.07 8.43 1.21
CA ARG A 35 -0.27 9.00 1.36
C ARG A 35 -0.66 9.26 2.82
N LEU A 36 -0.20 8.44 3.76
CA LEU A 36 -0.43 8.69 5.19
C LEU A 36 0.45 9.83 5.71
N GLY A 37 1.68 9.99 5.20
CA GLY A 37 2.56 11.11 5.52
C GLY A 37 1.95 12.49 5.20
N GLU A 38 1.06 12.58 4.22
CA GLU A 38 0.31 13.80 3.88
C GLU A 38 -0.58 14.30 5.03
N TRP A 39 -0.89 13.43 6.02
CA TRP A 39 -1.68 13.78 7.20
C TRP A 39 -0.88 14.49 8.30
N CYS A 40 0.45 14.46 8.26
CA CYS A 40 1.29 15.05 9.29
C CYS A 40 0.96 16.55 9.47
N GLY A 41 0.47 16.91 10.66
CA GLY A 41 -0.01 18.25 10.98
C GLY A 41 -1.43 18.58 10.46
N HIS A 42 -2.18 17.64 9.92
CA HIS A 42 -3.51 17.87 9.30
C HIS A 42 -4.61 16.95 9.82
N ALA A 43 -4.30 16.01 10.70
CA ALA A 43 -5.29 15.07 11.22
C ALA A 43 -6.33 15.76 12.13
N PRO A 44 -7.52 15.15 12.31
CA PRO A 44 -8.61 15.79 13.07
C PRO A 44 -8.34 15.96 14.57
N ALA A 45 -7.37 15.21 15.11
CA ALA A 45 -6.91 15.29 16.50
C ALA A 45 -5.42 14.92 16.56
N LEU A 46 -4.71 15.40 17.60
CA LEU A 46 -3.29 15.16 17.78
C LEU A 46 -2.98 13.65 17.90
N GLU A 47 -3.82 12.92 18.60
CA GLU A 47 -3.69 11.48 18.78
C GLU A 47 -3.75 10.73 17.44
N GLU A 48 -4.60 11.19 16.53
CA GLU A 48 -4.76 10.60 15.20
C GLU A 48 -3.62 11.00 14.26
N ASP A 49 -3.09 12.20 14.39
CA ASP A 49 -1.88 12.62 13.67
C ASP A 49 -0.72 11.70 14.03
N ILE A 50 -0.50 11.48 15.31
CA ILE A 50 0.56 10.56 15.81
C ILE A 50 0.28 9.13 15.36
N ALA A 51 -0.96 8.65 15.45
CA ALA A 51 -1.30 7.28 15.06
C ALA A 51 -1.09 7.04 13.56
N MET A 52 -1.56 7.95 12.69
CA MET A 52 -1.39 7.85 11.24
C MET A 52 0.08 7.92 10.83
N THR A 53 0.85 8.79 11.49
CA THR A 53 2.30 8.90 11.27
C THR A 53 3.03 7.63 11.69
N ASN A 54 2.67 7.01 12.83
CA ASN A 54 3.27 5.75 13.26
C ASN A 54 2.92 4.60 12.31
N ILE A 55 1.68 4.53 11.82
CA ILE A 55 1.29 3.55 10.78
C ILE A 55 2.14 3.76 9.51
N ALA A 56 2.35 5.01 9.08
CA ALA A 56 3.21 5.31 7.94
C ALA A 56 4.66 4.85 8.17
N LEU A 57 5.23 5.07 9.36
CA LEU A 57 6.59 4.63 9.71
C LEU A 57 6.71 3.09 9.74
N ASP A 58 5.72 2.38 10.25
CA ASP A 58 5.68 0.91 10.21
C ASP A 58 5.69 0.41 8.77
N LEU A 59 4.87 0.99 7.89
CA LEU A 59 4.80 0.64 6.47
C LEU A 59 6.10 0.96 5.73
N ILE A 60 6.78 2.09 6.04
CA ILE A 60 8.12 2.40 5.52
C ILE A 60 9.11 1.34 5.99
N GLY A 61 9.05 0.93 7.25
CA GLY A 61 9.91 -0.12 7.80
C GLY A 61 9.71 -1.47 7.08
N GLN A 62 8.47 -1.85 6.80
CA GLN A 62 8.13 -3.04 6.01
C GLN A 62 8.67 -2.91 4.57
N SER A 63 8.41 -1.79 3.92
CA SER A 63 8.86 -1.52 2.55
C SER A 63 10.38 -1.61 2.42
N ARG A 64 11.15 -1.01 3.33
CA ARG A 64 12.62 -1.06 3.35
C ARG A 64 13.16 -2.50 3.38
N LEU A 65 12.62 -3.33 4.27
CA LEU A 65 13.03 -4.74 4.37
C LEU A 65 12.69 -5.52 3.10
N LEU A 66 11.53 -5.28 2.52
CA LEU A 66 11.09 -5.91 1.28
C LEU A 66 11.92 -5.44 0.08
N TYR A 67 12.25 -4.14 -0.02
CA TYR A 67 13.14 -3.65 -1.08
C TYR A 67 14.56 -4.20 -0.94
N THR A 68 15.09 -4.30 0.27
CA THR A 68 16.38 -4.94 0.52
C THR A 68 16.38 -6.39 0.00
N LEU A 69 15.29 -7.13 0.24
CA LEU A 69 15.14 -8.49 -0.30
C LEU A 69 15.01 -8.49 -1.82
N ALA A 70 14.11 -7.68 -2.37
CA ALA A 70 13.87 -7.60 -3.82
C ALA A 70 15.13 -7.16 -4.59
N GLY A 71 15.93 -6.25 -4.01
CA GLY A 71 17.19 -5.80 -4.61
C GLY A 71 18.21 -6.91 -4.76
N LYS A 72 18.32 -7.80 -3.78
CA LYS A 72 19.18 -9.00 -3.84
C LYS A 72 18.67 -10.03 -4.85
N MET A 73 17.37 -10.06 -5.13
CA MET A 73 16.79 -10.95 -6.14
C MET A 73 17.02 -10.45 -7.57
N ASN A 74 17.32 -9.18 -7.77
CA ASN A 74 17.54 -8.60 -9.09
C ASN A 74 18.93 -8.99 -9.61
N LYS A 75 18.98 -9.79 -10.66
CA LYS A 75 20.23 -10.26 -11.27
C LYS A 75 20.32 -9.83 -12.74
N PRO A 76 21.51 -9.54 -13.27
CA PRO A 76 22.83 -9.65 -12.61
C PRO A 76 23.19 -8.49 -11.67
N THR A 77 22.44 -7.38 -11.70
CA THR A 77 22.73 -6.16 -10.92
C THR A 77 21.84 -6.10 -9.69
N GLU A 78 22.44 -6.12 -8.50
CA GLU A 78 21.71 -5.88 -7.26
C GLU A 78 21.41 -4.38 -7.09
N TYR A 79 20.24 -4.05 -6.56
CA TYR A 79 19.85 -2.67 -6.24
C TYR A 79 19.67 -2.48 -4.74
N SER A 80 20.02 -1.29 -4.25
CA SER A 80 19.72 -0.89 -2.88
C SER A 80 18.23 -0.59 -2.72
N GLU A 81 17.77 -0.51 -1.45
CA GLU A 81 16.41 -0.11 -1.12
C GLU A 81 16.07 1.28 -1.70
N ASP A 82 17.01 2.23 -1.61
CA ASP A 82 16.82 3.60 -2.10
C ASP A 82 16.74 3.65 -3.64
N GLN A 83 17.55 2.85 -4.34
CA GLN A 83 17.45 2.78 -5.79
C GLN A 83 16.07 2.26 -6.22
N LEU A 84 15.56 1.22 -5.55
CA LEU A 84 14.23 0.69 -5.83
C LEU A 84 13.11 1.66 -5.43
N ALA A 85 13.28 2.42 -4.35
CA ALA A 85 12.29 3.39 -3.90
C ALA A 85 12.25 4.67 -4.75
N PHE A 86 13.40 5.14 -5.27
CA PHE A 86 13.49 6.51 -5.80
C PHE A 86 13.92 6.62 -7.27
N LEU A 87 14.39 5.53 -7.89
CA LEU A 87 14.97 5.61 -9.25
C LEU A 87 14.19 4.83 -10.31
N ARG A 88 13.08 4.19 -9.96
CA ARG A 88 12.20 3.54 -10.93
C ARG A 88 11.26 4.53 -11.59
N ASP A 89 10.88 4.25 -12.82
CA ASP A 89 9.82 4.97 -13.51
C ASP A 89 8.43 4.47 -13.08
N GLU A 90 7.39 5.23 -13.35
CA GLU A 90 6.02 4.96 -12.88
C GLU A 90 5.58 3.51 -13.18
N HIS A 91 5.78 3.04 -14.39
CA HIS A 91 5.35 1.70 -14.82
C HIS A 91 6.13 0.53 -14.18
N ASP A 92 7.25 0.82 -13.50
CA ASP A 92 8.03 -0.17 -12.76
C ASP A 92 7.55 -0.33 -11.30
N TYR A 93 6.65 0.53 -10.83
CA TYR A 93 5.96 0.32 -9.56
C TYR A 93 4.82 -0.67 -9.73
N LEU A 94 4.59 -1.48 -8.70
CA LEU A 94 3.65 -2.61 -8.74
C LEU A 94 2.65 -2.60 -7.57
N ASN A 95 2.43 -1.44 -6.97
CA ASN A 95 1.45 -1.28 -5.90
C ASN A 95 0.02 -1.44 -6.41
N PHE A 96 -0.89 -1.80 -5.52
CA PHE A 96 -2.32 -1.73 -5.83
C PHE A 96 -2.74 -0.27 -6.05
N THR A 97 -3.60 -0.05 -7.04
CA THR A 97 -4.14 1.30 -7.35
C THR A 97 -4.83 1.95 -6.14
N LEU A 98 -5.44 1.14 -5.27
CA LEU A 98 -6.10 1.62 -4.04
C LEU A 98 -5.19 2.52 -3.19
N VAL A 99 -3.90 2.20 -3.08
CA VAL A 99 -2.99 2.90 -2.17
C VAL A 99 -2.43 4.20 -2.75
N GLU A 100 -2.48 4.39 -4.06
CA GLU A 100 -1.98 5.61 -4.72
C GLU A 100 -3.02 6.73 -4.80
N LEU A 101 -4.30 6.42 -4.55
CA LEU A 101 -5.37 7.41 -4.57
C LEU A 101 -5.11 8.52 -3.53
N PRO A 102 -5.40 9.78 -3.84
CA PRO A 102 -5.25 10.88 -2.88
C PRO A 102 -6.17 10.68 -1.67
N ASN A 103 -5.89 11.40 -0.59
CA ASN A 103 -6.64 11.29 0.67
C ASN A 103 -8.07 11.86 0.62
N GLY A 104 -8.59 12.13 -0.56
CA GLY A 104 -9.95 12.53 -0.86
C GLY A 104 -10.09 12.81 -2.33
N ILE A 105 -11.02 12.13 -3.01
CA ILE A 105 -11.22 12.25 -4.46
C ILE A 105 -12.26 13.33 -4.80
N ARG A 106 -13.00 13.83 -3.80
CA ARG A 106 -14.07 14.81 -4.03
C ARG A 106 -13.50 16.21 -4.26
N LYS A 107 -13.93 16.86 -5.34
CA LYS A 107 -13.56 18.23 -5.69
C LYS A 107 -13.73 19.18 -4.49
N GLY A 108 -12.64 19.80 -4.02
CA GLY A 108 -12.64 20.75 -2.90
C GLY A 108 -12.37 20.17 -1.51
N LEU A 109 -12.21 18.84 -1.36
CA LEU A 109 -11.77 18.20 -0.10
C LEU A 109 -10.37 17.62 -0.34
N THR A 110 -9.35 18.31 0.12
CA THR A 110 -7.96 17.88 -0.02
C THR A 110 -7.61 16.71 0.90
N ASN A 111 -8.28 16.62 2.08
CA ASN A 111 -8.07 15.54 3.05
C ASN A 111 -9.41 15.08 3.62
N ASN A 112 -9.72 13.80 3.49
CA ASN A 112 -10.90 13.17 4.05
C ASN A 112 -10.48 12.02 4.97
N PHE A 113 -10.57 12.24 6.28
CA PHE A 113 -10.17 11.25 7.28
C PHE A 113 -10.94 9.93 7.13
N ALA A 114 -12.24 9.98 6.83
CA ALA A 114 -13.04 8.78 6.59
C ALA A 114 -12.49 7.96 5.40
N PHE A 115 -12.07 8.62 4.32
CA PHE A 115 -11.47 7.97 3.17
C PHE A 115 -10.14 7.29 3.53
N SER A 116 -9.25 8.02 4.21
CA SER A 116 -7.91 7.52 4.54
C SER A 116 -7.95 6.38 5.55
N ILE A 117 -8.78 6.51 6.60
CA ILE A 117 -8.89 5.45 7.61
C ILE A 117 -9.56 4.18 7.06
N LEU A 118 -10.57 4.33 6.18
CA LEU A 118 -11.18 3.19 5.51
C LEU A 118 -10.17 2.49 4.58
N ARG A 119 -9.34 3.24 3.86
CA ARG A 119 -8.26 2.68 3.05
C ARG A 119 -7.26 1.88 3.89
N VAL A 120 -6.81 2.44 5.03
CA VAL A 120 -5.94 1.72 5.97
C VAL A 120 -6.60 0.43 6.45
N PHE A 121 -7.88 0.50 6.83
CA PHE A 121 -8.63 -0.67 7.28
C PHE A 121 -8.68 -1.77 6.21
N VAL A 122 -9.03 -1.43 4.97
CA VAL A 122 -9.12 -2.39 3.86
C VAL A 122 -7.76 -3.02 3.54
N VAL A 123 -6.70 -2.21 3.45
CA VAL A 123 -5.35 -2.72 3.18
C VAL A 123 -4.84 -3.59 4.34
N ALA A 124 -5.05 -3.19 5.59
CA ALA A 124 -4.65 -3.99 6.75
C ALA A 124 -5.43 -5.31 6.84
N SER A 125 -6.72 -5.32 6.46
CA SER A 125 -7.54 -6.54 6.40
C SER A 125 -7.06 -7.51 5.31
N PHE A 126 -6.42 -7.02 4.26
CA PHE A 126 -5.73 -7.85 3.26
C PHE A 126 -4.35 -8.29 3.75
N LEU A 127 -3.53 -7.38 4.25
CA LEU A 127 -2.15 -7.66 4.64
C LEU A 127 -2.06 -8.61 5.85
N LYS A 128 -2.96 -8.52 6.82
CA LYS A 128 -2.94 -9.37 8.03
C LYS A 128 -2.94 -10.87 7.70
N PRO A 129 -3.93 -11.43 6.99
CA PRO A 129 -3.91 -12.85 6.64
C PRO A 129 -2.79 -13.20 5.65
N LEU A 130 -2.36 -12.27 4.81
CA LEU A 130 -1.24 -12.47 3.89
C LEU A 130 0.08 -12.64 4.67
N TRP A 131 0.40 -11.73 5.61
CA TRP A 131 1.58 -11.85 6.46
C TRP A 131 1.55 -13.11 7.31
N GLN A 132 0.38 -13.51 7.80
CA GLN A 132 0.25 -14.75 8.56
C GLN A 132 0.68 -15.96 7.74
N ARG A 133 0.32 -16.04 6.47
CA ARG A 133 0.72 -17.13 5.57
C ARG A 133 2.18 -17.02 5.13
N LEU A 134 2.68 -15.82 4.92
CA LEU A 134 4.06 -15.57 4.52
C LEU A 134 5.09 -15.95 5.59
N GLN A 135 4.70 -16.14 6.85
CA GLN A 135 5.60 -16.66 7.88
C GLN A 135 6.10 -18.10 7.57
N THR A 136 5.42 -18.82 6.69
CA THR A 136 5.82 -20.15 6.23
C THR A 136 6.51 -20.13 4.86
N SER A 137 6.92 -18.96 4.37
CA SER A 137 7.69 -18.82 3.13
C SER A 137 8.95 -19.68 3.15
N ASN A 138 9.30 -20.29 2.01
CA ASN A 138 10.59 -20.95 1.82
C ASN A 138 11.78 -19.96 1.78
N ASN A 139 11.51 -18.66 1.67
CA ASN A 139 12.51 -17.60 1.80
C ASN A 139 12.54 -17.10 3.25
N PRO A 140 13.63 -17.38 4.02
CA PRO A 140 13.67 -17.05 5.44
C PRO A 140 13.64 -15.53 5.72
N ASP A 141 14.17 -14.71 4.82
CA ASP A 141 14.15 -13.25 4.98
C ASP A 141 12.70 -12.75 4.84
N LEU A 142 11.93 -13.26 3.85
CA LEU A 142 10.52 -12.90 3.69
C LEU A 142 9.68 -13.39 4.89
N ALA A 143 9.93 -14.59 5.38
CA ALA A 143 9.26 -15.13 6.56
C ALA A 143 9.52 -14.27 7.81
N ALA A 144 10.76 -13.80 8.00
CA ALA A 144 11.12 -12.90 9.09
C ALA A 144 10.41 -11.54 8.99
N VAL A 145 10.39 -10.95 7.80
CA VAL A 145 9.62 -9.71 7.54
C VAL A 145 8.15 -9.91 7.87
N ALA A 146 7.55 -11.00 7.40
CA ALA A 146 6.15 -11.31 7.64
C ALA A 146 5.82 -11.46 9.15
N GLY A 147 6.72 -12.07 9.91
CA GLY A 147 6.55 -12.22 11.37
C GLY A 147 6.50 -10.89 12.13
N LYS A 148 7.27 -9.88 11.68
CA LYS A 148 7.22 -8.51 12.21
C LYS A 148 5.97 -7.79 11.72
N ALA A 149 5.76 -7.74 10.41
CA ALA A 149 4.68 -7.01 9.75
C ALA A 149 3.28 -7.48 10.17
N LEU A 150 3.11 -8.76 10.53
CA LEU A 150 1.84 -9.27 11.05
C LEU A 150 1.41 -8.58 12.35
N LYS A 151 2.36 -8.29 13.26
CA LYS A 151 2.04 -7.61 14.53
C LYS A 151 1.58 -6.17 14.28
N GLU A 152 2.29 -5.48 13.40
CA GLU A 152 1.98 -4.11 12.98
C GLU A 152 0.62 -4.07 12.26
N SER A 153 0.37 -4.96 11.29
CA SER A 153 -0.90 -5.03 10.54
C SER A 153 -2.11 -5.35 11.43
N ARG A 154 -1.94 -6.13 12.50
CA ARG A 154 -3.02 -6.35 13.50
C ARG A 154 -3.41 -5.05 14.19
N TYR A 155 -2.42 -4.25 14.59
CA TYR A 155 -2.67 -2.95 15.20
C TYR A 155 -3.32 -1.99 14.19
N HIS A 156 -2.79 -1.91 12.96
CA HIS A 156 -3.36 -1.06 11.90
C HIS A 156 -4.82 -1.41 11.63
N GLN A 157 -5.14 -2.69 11.52
CA GLN A 157 -6.50 -3.15 11.30
C GLN A 157 -7.42 -2.79 12.48
N GLN A 158 -6.99 -3.06 13.73
CA GLN A 158 -7.79 -2.77 14.92
C GLN A 158 -8.06 -1.28 15.04
N HIS A 159 -7.02 -0.44 14.97
CA HIS A 159 -7.14 1.01 15.05
C HIS A 159 -8.09 1.56 13.97
N ALA A 160 -7.89 1.15 12.72
CA ALA A 160 -8.70 1.63 11.62
C ALA A 160 -10.15 1.11 11.69
N SER A 161 -10.38 -0.14 12.11
CA SER A 161 -11.73 -0.69 12.27
C SER A 161 -12.53 0.04 13.33
N ASP A 162 -11.91 0.39 14.46
CA ASP A 162 -12.57 1.15 15.52
C ASP A 162 -13.04 2.52 15.02
N TRP A 163 -12.25 3.16 14.19
CA TRP A 163 -12.63 4.43 13.56
C TRP A 163 -13.71 4.27 12.48
N VAL A 164 -13.65 3.22 11.67
CA VAL A 164 -14.69 2.92 10.67
C VAL A 164 -16.06 2.75 11.36
N VAL A 165 -16.09 1.98 12.46
CA VAL A 165 -17.32 1.79 13.25
C VAL A 165 -17.77 3.12 13.87
N ARG A 166 -16.88 3.84 14.55
CA ARG A 166 -17.19 5.11 15.21
C ARG A 166 -17.74 6.16 14.25
N LEU A 167 -17.20 6.26 13.05
CA LEU A 167 -17.66 7.23 12.05
C LEU A 167 -18.93 6.76 11.33
N GLY A 168 -19.06 5.46 11.06
CA GLY A 168 -20.22 4.90 10.37
C GLY A 168 -21.48 4.84 11.22
N ASP A 169 -21.34 4.60 12.54
CA ASP A 169 -22.44 4.60 13.51
C ASP A 169 -22.49 5.90 14.35
N GLY A 170 -21.89 6.97 13.85
CA GLY A 170 -21.82 8.27 14.51
C GLY A 170 -22.94 9.22 14.10
N THR A 171 -22.56 10.44 13.72
CA THR A 171 -23.50 11.44 13.20
C THR A 171 -23.88 11.16 11.75
N ASP A 172 -25.02 11.70 11.29
CA ASP A 172 -25.43 11.58 9.88
C ASP A 172 -24.33 12.07 8.91
N GLU A 173 -23.61 13.14 9.28
CA GLU A 173 -22.49 13.65 8.47
C GLU A 173 -21.33 12.67 8.43
N SER A 174 -20.88 12.14 9.56
CA SER A 174 -19.76 11.19 9.58
C SER A 174 -20.10 9.89 8.86
N LYS A 175 -21.32 9.39 9.03
CA LYS A 175 -21.85 8.23 8.32
C LYS A 175 -21.86 8.45 6.80
N GLN A 176 -22.38 9.61 6.37
CA GLN A 176 -22.41 9.93 4.93
C GLN A 176 -21.00 10.01 4.34
N ARG A 177 -20.05 10.64 5.04
CA ARG A 177 -18.65 10.71 4.60
C ARG A 177 -18.01 9.32 4.51
N MET A 178 -18.29 8.45 5.47
CA MET A 178 -17.76 7.06 5.48
C MET A 178 -18.41 6.23 4.36
N GLN A 179 -19.72 6.37 4.13
CA GLN A 179 -20.40 5.69 3.03
C GLN A 179 -19.89 6.17 1.66
N ASP A 180 -19.66 7.48 1.50
CA ASP A 180 -19.09 8.04 0.27
C ASP A 180 -17.67 7.50 0.04
N ALA A 181 -16.85 7.39 1.09
CA ALA A 181 -15.52 6.80 1.03
C ALA A 181 -15.58 5.33 0.60
N LEU A 182 -16.50 4.56 1.18
CA LEU A 182 -16.72 3.15 0.84
C LEU A 182 -17.13 2.98 -0.62
N ASN A 183 -18.06 3.81 -1.11
CA ASN A 183 -18.50 3.78 -2.50
C ASN A 183 -17.36 4.06 -3.49
N GLN A 184 -16.40 4.91 -3.10
CA GLN A 184 -15.24 5.27 -3.93
C GLN A 184 -14.12 4.23 -3.88
N LEU A 185 -13.84 3.65 -2.71
CA LEU A 185 -12.69 2.75 -2.51
C LEU A 185 -12.97 1.30 -2.89
N LEU A 186 -14.19 0.80 -2.64
CA LEU A 186 -14.50 -0.61 -2.79
C LEU A 186 -14.23 -1.16 -4.21
N PRO A 187 -14.49 -0.42 -5.32
CA PRO A 187 -14.19 -0.90 -6.66
C PRO A 187 -12.71 -1.29 -6.88
N TYR A 188 -11.78 -0.63 -6.18
CA TYR A 188 -10.34 -0.90 -6.31
C TYR A 188 -9.86 -2.13 -5.52
N THR A 189 -10.69 -2.71 -4.65
CA THR A 189 -10.31 -3.88 -3.86
C THR A 189 -10.23 -5.17 -4.68
N THR A 190 -10.92 -5.24 -5.81
CA THR A 190 -10.92 -6.42 -6.69
C THR A 190 -9.51 -6.79 -7.15
N GLU A 191 -8.68 -5.80 -7.44
CA GLU A 191 -7.29 -6.00 -7.85
C GLU A 191 -6.47 -6.77 -6.81
N MET A 192 -6.65 -6.43 -5.53
CA MET A 192 -5.93 -7.05 -4.40
C MET A 192 -6.31 -8.52 -4.20
N LEU A 193 -7.52 -8.89 -4.59
CA LEU A 193 -8.12 -10.21 -4.32
C LEU A 193 -8.22 -11.09 -5.56
N THR A 194 -7.53 -10.72 -6.64
CA THR A 194 -7.50 -11.46 -7.91
C THR A 194 -6.08 -11.93 -8.20
N ASN A 195 -5.94 -13.20 -8.55
CA ASN A 195 -4.65 -13.80 -8.89
C ASN A 195 -4.23 -13.49 -10.34
N ASP A 196 -2.91 -13.54 -10.56
CA ASP A 196 -2.31 -13.52 -11.89
C ASP A 196 -1.06 -14.42 -11.93
N ALA A 197 -0.36 -14.44 -13.06
CA ALA A 197 0.80 -15.32 -13.27
C ALA A 197 1.95 -15.07 -12.27
N VAL A 198 2.09 -13.85 -11.72
CA VAL A 198 3.09 -13.53 -10.69
C VAL A 198 2.72 -14.20 -9.37
N ASP A 199 1.43 -14.15 -9.01
CA ASP A 199 0.91 -14.80 -7.80
C ASP A 199 1.04 -16.33 -7.90
N ASP A 200 0.73 -16.91 -9.07
CA ASP A 200 0.88 -18.35 -9.33
C ASP A 200 2.32 -18.80 -9.22
N ALA A 201 3.27 -18.07 -9.83
CA ALA A 201 4.69 -18.39 -9.74
C ALA A 201 5.24 -18.29 -8.31
N ALA A 202 4.79 -17.31 -7.53
CA ALA A 202 5.16 -17.20 -6.11
C ALA A 202 4.64 -18.38 -5.29
N HIS A 203 3.41 -18.81 -5.54
CA HIS A 203 2.81 -19.97 -4.89
C HIS A 203 3.55 -21.26 -5.27
N ASP A 204 3.76 -21.50 -6.56
CA ASP A 204 4.34 -22.75 -7.06
C ASP A 204 5.82 -22.92 -6.63
N SER A 205 6.52 -21.80 -6.43
CA SER A 205 7.89 -21.80 -5.87
C SER A 205 7.94 -21.91 -4.35
N GLY A 206 6.81 -21.83 -3.65
CA GLY A 206 6.76 -21.81 -2.18
C GLY A 206 7.19 -20.49 -1.56
N LEU A 207 7.36 -19.41 -2.37
CA LEU A 207 7.71 -18.09 -1.87
C LEU A 207 6.58 -17.48 -1.03
N GLY A 208 5.32 -17.62 -1.47
CA GLY A 208 4.18 -17.07 -0.76
C GLY A 208 2.83 -17.58 -1.30
N PRO A 209 1.72 -17.24 -0.63
CA PRO A 209 0.38 -17.54 -1.13
C PRO A 209 0.04 -16.68 -2.35
N ARG A 210 -0.93 -17.10 -3.13
CA ARG A 210 -1.60 -16.21 -4.08
C ARG A 210 -2.35 -15.12 -3.32
N PHE A 211 -2.43 -13.93 -3.84
CA PHE A 211 -3.17 -12.83 -3.16
C PHE A 211 -4.65 -13.16 -2.99
N GLY A 212 -5.27 -13.83 -3.95
CA GLY A 212 -6.66 -14.26 -3.83
C GLY A 212 -6.93 -15.34 -2.78
N ASP A 213 -5.89 -16.04 -2.30
CA ASP A 213 -6.06 -17.08 -1.27
C ASP A 213 -6.50 -16.49 0.09
N VAL A 214 -6.27 -15.19 0.33
CA VAL A 214 -6.70 -14.50 1.55
C VAL A 214 -8.08 -13.83 1.42
N LYS A 215 -8.72 -13.96 0.26
CA LYS A 215 -9.99 -13.27 -0.07
C LYS A 215 -11.08 -13.54 0.95
N THR A 216 -11.29 -14.79 1.32
CA THR A 216 -12.37 -15.18 2.25
C THR A 216 -12.19 -14.53 3.61
N GLU A 217 -10.98 -14.56 4.16
CA GLU A 217 -10.65 -13.98 5.46
C GLU A 217 -10.75 -12.45 5.42
N CYS A 218 -10.16 -11.84 4.39
CA CYS A 218 -10.22 -10.40 4.18
C CYS A 218 -11.67 -9.89 4.08
N LEU A 219 -12.50 -10.52 3.26
CA LEU A 219 -13.91 -10.12 3.10
C LEU A 219 -14.74 -10.38 4.35
N ALA A 220 -14.43 -11.43 5.13
CA ALA A 220 -15.11 -11.67 6.41
C ALA A 220 -14.84 -10.53 7.40
N ASP A 221 -13.58 -10.14 7.56
CA ASP A 221 -13.20 -9.01 8.43
C ASP A 221 -13.85 -7.70 7.96
N VAL A 222 -13.78 -7.40 6.65
CA VAL A 222 -14.37 -6.19 6.07
C VAL A 222 -15.88 -6.16 6.30
N ASN A 223 -16.60 -7.23 5.99
CA ASN A 223 -18.06 -7.28 6.13
C ASN A 223 -18.50 -7.18 7.60
N ALA A 224 -17.79 -7.77 8.54
CA ALA A 224 -18.07 -7.66 9.96
C ALA A 224 -18.02 -6.20 10.44
N VAL A 225 -16.97 -5.48 10.05
CA VAL A 225 -16.79 -4.07 10.42
C VAL A 225 -17.81 -3.17 9.71
N LEU A 226 -18.08 -3.37 8.42
CA LEU A 226 -19.11 -2.59 7.70
C LEU A 226 -20.49 -2.79 8.30
N THR A 227 -20.82 -4.01 8.75
CA THR A 227 -22.08 -4.29 9.44
C THR A 227 -22.16 -3.55 10.79
N ALA A 228 -21.10 -3.61 11.60
CA ALA A 228 -21.02 -2.90 12.86
C ALA A 228 -21.09 -1.37 12.67
N ALA A 229 -20.50 -0.87 11.58
CA ALA A 229 -20.53 0.54 11.18
C ALA A 229 -21.87 0.99 10.55
N THR A 230 -22.85 0.10 10.43
CA THR A 230 -24.16 0.37 9.79
C THR A 230 -24.06 0.89 8.34
N LEU A 231 -22.98 0.50 7.63
CA LEU A 231 -22.70 0.91 6.26
C LEU A 231 -23.28 -0.12 5.26
N GLN A 232 -23.63 0.38 4.08
CA GLN A 232 -24.16 -0.45 3.01
C GLN A 232 -23.05 -0.78 2.00
N THR A 233 -22.79 -2.06 1.79
CA THR A 233 -21.83 -2.49 0.77
C THR A 233 -22.34 -2.09 -0.62
N PRO A 234 -21.56 -1.33 -1.40
CA PRO A 234 -21.92 -0.95 -2.76
C PRO A 234 -22.10 -2.17 -3.66
N LYS A 235 -22.89 -2.01 -4.71
CA LYS A 235 -23.02 -3.05 -5.75
C LYS A 235 -21.66 -3.29 -6.41
N ALA A 236 -21.35 -4.55 -6.68
CA ALA A 236 -20.18 -4.93 -7.45
C ALA A 236 -20.19 -4.24 -8.82
N THR A 237 -19.03 -3.78 -9.27
CA THR A 237 -18.84 -3.18 -10.60
C THR A 237 -17.97 -4.09 -11.46
N ALA A 238 -18.01 -3.90 -12.77
CA ALA A 238 -17.09 -4.57 -13.68
C ALA A 238 -15.70 -3.90 -13.73
N PHE A 239 -15.51 -2.82 -12.98
CA PHE A 239 -14.23 -2.11 -12.93
C PHE A 239 -13.17 -2.95 -12.22
N VAL A 240 -11.99 -3.03 -12.83
CA VAL A 240 -10.80 -3.66 -12.25
C VAL A 240 -9.62 -2.73 -12.49
N SER A 241 -8.99 -2.30 -11.42
CA SER A 241 -7.74 -1.54 -11.48
C SER A 241 -6.55 -2.46 -11.77
N THR A 242 -5.43 -1.89 -12.20
CA THR A 242 -4.28 -2.65 -12.75
C THR A 242 -2.92 -2.17 -12.26
N GLY A 243 -2.85 -1.44 -11.14
CA GLY A 243 -1.60 -0.90 -10.57
C GLY A 243 -0.56 -1.98 -10.30
N LYS A 244 -0.98 -3.16 -9.80
CA LYS A 244 -0.06 -4.30 -9.57
C LYS A 244 0.61 -4.85 -10.84
N THR A 245 0.21 -4.36 -12.02
CA THR A 245 0.84 -4.68 -13.32
C THR A 245 1.60 -3.50 -13.94
N GLY A 246 1.76 -2.39 -13.21
CA GLY A 246 2.45 -1.18 -13.66
C GLY A 246 1.57 -0.21 -14.45
N ARG A 247 0.24 -0.34 -14.36
CA ARG A 247 -0.71 0.62 -14.98
C ARG A 247 -1.45 1.34 -13.88
N HIS A 248 -1.04 2.57 -13.63
CA HIS A 248 -1.47 3.38 -12.52
C HIS A 248 -2.58 4.37 -12.88
N SER A 249 -3.14 5.03 -11.87
CA SER A 249 -4.03 6.17 -12.04
C SER A 249 -3.22 7.45 -12.31
N GLU A 250 -3.89 8.51 -12.73
CA GLU A 250 -3.28 9.84 -12.94
C GLU A 250 -2.63 10.43 -11.68
N HIS A 251 -2.87 9.83 -10.51
CA HIS A 251 -2.34 10.30 -9.23
C HIS A 251 -0.94 9.80 -8.91
N MET A 252 -0.50 8.71 -9.55
CA MET A 252 0.79 8.09 -9.25
C MET A 252 1.96 8.97 -9.68
N GLY A 253 1.93 9.51 -10.88
CA GLY A 253 3.01 10.35 -11.41
C GLY A 253 3.26 11.61 -10.56
N LEU A 254 2.20 12.23 -10.03
CA LEU A 254 2.33 13.37 -9.11
C LEU A 254 2.99 12.96 -7.80
N LEU A 255 2.55 11.87 -7.19
CA LEU A 255 3.15 11.34 -5.96
C LEU A 255 4.63 11.01 -6.14
N LEU A 256 4.99 10.35 -7.25
CA LEU A 256 6.37 10.01 -7.55
C LEU A 256 7.23 11.26 -7.78
N THR A 257 6.68 12.29 -8.41
CA THR A 257 7.40 13.55 -8.61
C THR A 257 7.81 14.16 -7.28
N ASP A 258 6.91 14.22 -6.31
CA ASP A 258 7.22 14.73 -4.97
C ASP A 258 8.21 13.82 -4.23
N MET A 259 7.97 12.51 -4.25
CA MET A 259 8.79 11.53 -3.52
C MET A 259 10.22 11.43 -4.07
N GLN A 260 10.41 11.46 -5.38
CA GLN A 260 11.70 11.19 -6.03
C GLN A 260 12.54 12.45 -6.27
N TYR A 261 11.96 13.64 -6.12
CA TYR A 261 12.59 14.89 -6.54
C TYR A 261 13.99 15.09 -5.93
N LEU A 262 14.13 14.95 -4.63
CA LEU A 262 15.40 15.18 -3.96
C LEU A 262 16.48 14.18 -4.39
N GLN A 263 16.14 12.90 -4.43
CA GLN A 263 17.07 11.82 -4.79
C GLN A 263 17.56 11.95 -6.24
N ARG A 264 16.66 12.32 -7.15
CA ARG A 264 17.00 12.49 -8.57
C ARG A 264 17.77 13.79 -8.83
N SER A 265 17.46 14.86 -8.11
CA SER A 265 18.08 16.19 -8.31
C SER A 265 19.43 16.33 -7.63
N PHE A 266 19.71 15.53 -6.58
CA PHE A 266 20.95 15.60 -5.81
C PHE A 266 21.59 14.19 -5.66
N PRO A 267 22.11 13.61 -6.76
CA PRO A 267 22.75 12.29 -6.73
C PRO A 267 23.88 12.24 -5.69
N GLY A 268 23.88 11.19 -4.86
CA GLY A 268 24.88 11.03 -3.79
C GLY A 268 24.71 11.99 -2.59
N GLY A 269 23.61 12.70 -2.50
CA GLY A 269 23.24 13.47 -1.33
C GLY A 269 23.12 12.57 -0.08
N VAL A 270 23.63 13.05 1.05
CA VAL A 270 23.49 12.40 2.37
C VAL A 270 22.50 13.24 3.17
N TRP A 271 21.43 12.62 3.67
CA TRP A 271 20.30 13.26 4.37
C TRP A 271 20.27 12.85 5.84
#